data_77be7829362548ff84617a64fc18faee
#
_entry.id   77be7829362548ff84617a64fc18faee
#
_cell.length_a   1.000
_cell.length_b   1.000
_cell.length_c   1.000
_cell.angle_alpha   90.00
_cell.angle_beta   90.00
_cell.angle_gamma   90.00
#
_symmetry.space_group_name_H-M   'P 1'
#
loop_
_entity.id
_entity.type
_entity.pdbx_description
1 polymer ?
#
loop_
_entity_poly.entity_id
_entity_poly.type
_entity_poly.pdbx_seq_one_letter_code
_entity_poly.pdbx_strand_id
1 'polypeptide(L)'
;MTTGKALYKALAAAVCLILAVLHSTASAAPSFFIPERLYAAPGLECNIYYKDVFDSVVPQNYAFQTYAAKGRSELTRWCWTPDSEDAGKTVEVVVNAWNDDGLVAAATTTVEVASSPADASRRLTLALFGDSLTNCRYQDRILADMREAGFVNYTPVGMRKGGHADAAAHDGYGGYTCDGFLTQYRVSEEEVANVQDAAEREQLKALGTPTKIIHAWQRDLLRSPLVAFRNGKKEVDVSAWLAKVNDGAAPDVVLIELGVNSVFNYFGEETELRARIRKEVIPGFTRLVSALRPHMPKAKFAICTIPNGCGQDGFAANYGSKWNEVQHRKIMFALNREIAAYVSESGDPNLLLVPVAQAVDPFYSYIHAEMPAHACSEEMVVRDRNAVHPSAAGGGQMGDAIAAWLRCHWSSL
;
A
#
# COMPACT_ATOMS: atom_id res chain seq x y z
N MET A 1 15.86 -23.36 62.47
CA MET A 1 16.70 -22.80 61.38
C MET A 1 16.47 -23.50 60.03
N THR A 2 15.43 -24.27 59.82
CA THR A 2 15.16 -25.04 58.57
C THR A 2 14.17 -24.36 57.58
N THR A 3 13.33 -23.45 58.05
CA THR A 3 12.32 -22.77 57.20
C THR A 3 12.87 -21.68 56.29
N GLY A 4 13.94 -20.99 56.65
CA GLY A 4 14.53 -19.92 55.83
C GLY A 4 15.25 -20.42 54.56
N LYS A 5 15.87 -21.62 54.61
CA LYS A 5 16.58 -22.21 53.47
C LYS A 5 15.60 -22.72 52.38
N ALA A 6 14.43 -23.19 52.80
CA ALA A 6 13.42 -23.64 51.85
C ALA A 6 12.76 -22.47 51.09
N LEU A 7 12.50 -21.36 51.80
CA LEU A 7 11.97 -20.12 51.19
C LEU A 7 12.93 -19.50 50.18
N TYR A 8 14.22 -19.48 50.53
CA TYR A 8 15.24 -18.92 49.61
C TYR A 8 15.43 -19.77 48.34
N LYS A 9 15.36 -21.11 48.44
CA LYS A 9 15.39 -21.98 47.27
C LYS A 9 14.13 -21.85 46.39
N ALA A 10 12.96 -21.65 46.98
CA ALA A 10 11.72 -21.42 46.25
C ALA A 10 11.73 -20.08 45.51
N LEU A 11 12.24 -19.00 46.15
CA LEU A 11 12.39 -17.69 45.56
C LEU A 11 13.40 -17.70 44.40
N ALA A 12 14.55 -18.34 44.60
CA ALA A 12 15.58 -18.47 43.55
C ALA A 12 15.06 -19.28 42.35
N ALA A 13 14.30 -20.37 42.59
CA ALA A 13 13.69 -21.13 41.52
C ALA A 13 12.60 -20.32 40.76
N ALA A 14 11.79 -19.55 41.47
CA ALA A 14 10.80 -18.66 40.87
C ALA A 14 11.46 -17.55 40.04
N VAL A 15 12.53 -16.93 40.50
CA VAL A 15 13.30 -15.91 39.76
C VAL A 15 13.97 -16.53 38.53
N CYS A 16 14.55 -17.73 38.64
CA CYS A 16 15.10 -18.45 37.49
C CYS A 16 14.01 -18.85 36.47
N LEU A 17 12.82 -19.23 36.92
CA LEU A 17 11.69 -19.55 36.05
C LEU A 17 11.17 -18.28 35.33
N ILE A 18 11.06 -17.15 36.03
CA ILE A 18 10.68 -15.86 35.45
C ILE A 18 11.72 -15.40 34.45
N LEU A 19 13.02 -15.52 34.76
CA LEU A 19 14.10 -15.20 33.84
C LEU A 19 14.12 -16.15 32.62
N ALA A 20 13.83 -17.44 32.79
CA ALA A 20 13.73 -18.39 31.69
C ALA A 20 12.51 -18.11 30.80
N VAL A 21 11.38 -17.71 31.37
CA VAL A 21 10.17 -17.30 30.62
C VAL A 21 10.42 -15.97 29.89
N LEU A 22 11.16 -15.04 30.50
CA LEU A 22 11.56 -13.78 29.85
C LEU A 22 12.60 -13.98 28.73
N HIS A 23 13.39 -15.06 28.75
CA HIS A 23 14.34 -15.39 27.68
C HIS A 23 13.74 -16.30 26.58
N SER A 24 12.54 -16.86 26.79
CA SER A 24 11.91 -17.76 25.79
C SER A 24 11.12 -17.06 24.69
N THR A 25 10.98 -15.74 24.74
CA THR A 25 10.53 -14.93 23.61
C THR A 25 11.74 -14.29 22.92
N ALA A 26 12.64 -15.10 22.39
CA ALA A 26 13.59 -14.61 21.42
C ALA A 26 12.75 -14.08 20.24
N SER A 27 12.55 -12.76 20.21
CA SER A 27 12.05 -12.10 19.01
C SER A 27 12.89 -12.59 17.84
N ALA A 28 12.25 -13.01 16.77
CA ALA A 28 12.99 -13.38 15.55
C ALA A 28 13.94 -12.23 15.21
N ALA A 29 15.18 -12.55 14.81
CA ALA A 29 16.12 -11.53 14.40
C ALA A 29 15.51 -10.69 13.27
N PRO A 30 15.68 -9.36 13.28
CA PRO A 30 15.16 -8.50 12.22
C PRO A 30 15.64 -8.99 10.86
N SER A 31 14.78 -8.88 9.87
CA SER A 31 15.07 -9.33 8.50
C SER A 31 14.67 -8.27 7.49
N PHE A 32 15.16 -8.42 6.27
CA PHE A 32 14.68 -7.60 5.16
C PHE A 32 13.46 -8.21 4.50
N PHE A 33 12.57 -7.33 4.05
CA PHE A 33 11.59 -7.63 3.02
C PHE A 33 11.83 -6.67 1.85
N ILE A 34 12.55 -7.14 0.86
CA ILE A 34 12.76 -6.46 -0.42
C ILE A 34 12.29 -7.42 -1.50
N PRO A 35 11.39 -7.04 -2.41
CA PRO A 35 11.03 -7.86 -3.56
C PRO A 35 12.27 -8.24 -4.37
N GLU A 36 12.28 -9.45 -4.96
CA GLU A 36 13.41 -9.95 -5.76
C GLU A 36 13.75 -9.02 -6.94
N ARG A 37 12.73 -8.30 -7.44
CA ARG A 37 12.87 -7.31 -8.52
C ARG A 37 12.26 -5.99 -8.13
N LEU A 38 13.00 -4.94 -8.38
CA LEU A 38 12.56 -3.56 -8.37
C LEU A 38 12.69 -3.00 -9.79
N TYR A 39 12.02 -1.90 -10.04
CA TYR A 39 11.94 -1.32 -11.37
C TYR A 39 12.38 0.14 -11.32
N ALA A 40 13.16 0.52 -12.31
CA ALA A 40 13.63 1.87 -12.51
C ALA A 40 13.39 2.30 -13.95
N ALA A 41 13.38 3.59 -14.21
CA ALA A 41 13.23 4.09 -15.56
C ALA A 41 14.10 5.34 -15.76
N PRO A 42 14.67 5.56 -16.95
CA PRO A 42 15.44 6.77 -17.22
C PRO A 42 14.67 8.03 -16.86
N GLY A 43 15.30 8.89 -16.05
CA GLY A 43 14.76 10.16 -15.55
C GLY A 43 13.94 10.06 -14.25
N LEU A 44 13.57 8.87 -13.77
CA LEU A 44 12.84 8.68 -12.51
C LEU A 44 13.77 8.19 -11.40
N GLU A 45 13.67 8.76 -10.20
CA GLU A 45 14.46 8.33 -9.06
C GLU A 45 13.92 7.01 -8.49
N CYS A 46 14.76 5.99 -8.45
CA CYS A 46 14.50 4.71 -7.80
C CYS A 46 15.06 4.75 -6.38
N ASN A 47 14.26 4.35 -5.39
CA ASN A 47 14.62 4.41 -3.98
C ASN A 47 14.43 3.06 -3.28
N ILE A 48 15.29 2.79 -2.30
CA ILE A 48 15.11 1.77 -1.28
C ILE A 48 15.31 2.44 0.08
N TYR A 49 14.21 2.84 0.73
CA TYR A 49 14.25 3.39 2.08
C TYR A 49 14.44 2.25 3.09
N TYR A 50 15.54 2.28 3.84
CA TYR A 50 15.91 1.18 4.73
C TYR A 50 14.86 0.92 5.82
N LYS A 51 14.24 1.97 6.33
CA LYS A 51 13.13 1.86 7.29
C LYS A 51 11.95 1.07 6.72
N ASP A 52 11.71 1.11 5.41
CA ASP A 52 10.56 0.46 4.79
C ASP A 52 10.82 -0.97 4.31
N VAL A 53 12.06 -1.40 4.34
CA VAL A 53 12.46 -2.75 3.93
C VAL A 53 13.05 -3.59 5.05
N PHE A 54 13.34 -2.99 6.22
CA PHE A 54 13.93 -3.68 7.37
C PHE A 54 12.94 -3.69 8.54
N ASP A 55 12.52 -4.87 8.99
CA ASP A 55 11.40 -5.06 9.90
C ASP A 55 11.68 -4.82 11.39
N SER A 56 12.82 -4.22 11.73
CA SER A 56 13.11 -3.82 13.10
C SER A 56 12.14 -2.75 13.61
N VAL A 57 11.68 -2.87 14.84
CA VAL A 57 10.88 -1.84 15.53
C VAL A 57 11.69 -0.59 15.89
N VAL A 58 13.01 -0.70 15.88
CA VAL A 58 13.97 0.38 16.17
C VAL A 58 15.06 0.44 15.09
N PRO A 59 14.69 0.72 13.82
CA PRO A 59 15.63 0.70 12.70
C PRO A 59 16.79 1.68 12.88
N GLN A 60 16.61 2.74 13.68
CA GLN A 60 17.67 3.70 14.03
C GLN A 60 18.83 3.11 14.84
N ASN A 61 18.68 1.91 15.40
CA ASN A 61 19.76 1.20 16.13
C ASN A 61 20.66 0.39 15.18
N TYR A 62 20.45 0.51 13.87
CA TYR A 62 21.22 -0.20 12.86
C TYR A 62 21.87 0.78 11.88
N ALA A 63 23.09 0.45 11.48
CA ALA A 63 23.73 1.08 10.34
C ALA A 63 23.38 0.30 9.07
N PHE A 64 23.01 1.01 8.00
CA PHE A 64 22.70 0.40 6.73
C PHE A 64 23.78 0.72 5.72
N GLN A 65 24.10 -0.26 4.89
CA GLN A 65 25.05 -0.09 3.80
C GLN A 65 24.56 -0.84 2.57
N THR A 66 24.56 -0.15 1.43
CA THR A 66 24.19 -0.74 0.16
C THR A 66 25.38 -0.84 -0.77
N TYR A 67 25.55 -2.00 -1.38
CA TYR A 67 26.52 -2.25 -2.44
C TYR A 67 25.76 -2.43 -3.76
N ALA A 68 26.10 -1.59 -4.72
CA ALA A 68 25.57 -1.64 -6.08
C ALA A 68 26.55 -0.95 -7.03
N ALA A 69 26.52 -1.34 -8.30
CA ALA A 69 27.36 -0.71 -9.34
C ALA A 69 26.87 0.71 -9.71
N LYS A 70 25.65 1.07 -9.31
CA LYS A 70 25.00 2.35 -9.58
C LYS A 70 24.33 2.90 -8.34
N GLY A 71 24.04 4.19 -8.34
CA GLY A 71 23.34 4.86 -7.24
C GLY A 71 24.25 5.26 -6.08
N ARG A 72 23.62 5.69 -4.98
CA ARG A 72 24.28 6.15 -3.76
C ARG A 72 23.64 5.50 -2.53
N SER A 73 24.47 5.01 -1.60
CA SER A 73 24.03 4.61 -0.26
C SER A 73 24.06 5.86 0.63
N GLU A 74 22.92 6.38 0.99
CA GLU A 74 22.74 7.50 1.92
C GLU A 74 22.39 6.97 3.32
N LEU A 75 22.26 7.85 4.30
CA LEU A 75 21.98 7.45 5.68
C LEU A 75 20.68 6.65 5.83
N THR A 76 19.64 7.03 5.08
CA THR A 76 18.27 6.50 5.21
C THR A 76 17.82 5.65 4.04
N ARG A 77 18.56 5.68 2.93
CA ARG A 77 18.16 5.03 1.69
C ARG A 77 19.33 4.71 0.76
N TRP A 78 19.12 3.84 -0.17
CA TRP A 78 19.82 3.82 -1.45
C TRP A 78 18.95 4.51 -2.50
N CYS A 79 19.56 5.34 -3.33
CA CYS A 79 18.85 6.02 -4.41
C CYS A 79 19.66 6.06 -5.70
N TRP A 80 18.96 6.03 -6.83
CA TRP A 80 19.54 6.10 -8.17
C TRP A 80 18.55 6.68 -9.17
N THR A 81 19.00 7.60 -10.00
CA THR A 81 18.26 8.06 -11.17
C THR A 81 18.97 7.56 -12.42
N PRO A 82 18.46 6.52 -13.09
CA PRO A 82 19.04 6.04 -14.33
C PRO A 82 19.00 7.10 -15.42
N ASP A 83 19.97 7.08 -16.31
CA ASP A 83 19.94 7.85 -17.54
C ASP A 83 19.57 6.96 -18.75
N SER A 84 19.59 7.56 -19.96
CA SER A 84 19.24 6.82 -21.18
C SER A 84 20.24 5.70 -21.53
N GLU A 85 21.50 5.78 -21.06
CA GLU A 85 22.51 4.74 -21.30
C GLU A 85 22.24 3.49 -20.43
N ASP A 86 21.50 3.65 -19.32
CA ASP A 86 21.13 2.56 -18.43
C ASP A 86 19.91 1.77 -18.92
N ALA A 87 19.20 2.25 -19.93
CA ALA A 87 17.99 1.63 -20.45
C ALA A 87 18.21 0.15 -20.84
N GLY A 88 17.33 -0.73 -20.35
CA GLY A 88 17.37 -2.18 -20.59
C GLY A 88 18.44 -2.92 -19.77
N LYS A 89 19.19 -2.25 -18.91
CA LYS A 89 20.17 -2.89 -18.02
C LYS A 89 19.52 -3.34 -16.70
N THR A 90 20.24 -4.19 -16.00
CA THR A 90 19.92 -4.64 -14.65
C THR A 90 21.07 -4.29 -13.71
N VAL A 91 20.74 -3.94 -12.46
CA VAL A 91 21.72 -3.66 -11.41
C VAL A 91 21.39 -4.51 -10.19
N GLU A 92 22.35 -5.31 -9.75
CA GLU A 92 22.24 -6.02 -8.47
C GLU A 92 22.48 -5.02 -7.33
N VAL A 93 21.64 -5.07 -6.31
CA VAL A 93 21.68 -4.22 -5.13
C VAL A 93 21.68 -5.10 -3.89
N VAL A 94 22.73 -5.04 -3.10
CA VAL A 94 22.87 -5.76 -1.81
C VAL A 94 22.74 -4.76 -0.67
N VAL A 95 21.75 -4.95 0.19
CA VAL A 95 21.52 -4.12 1.38
C VAL A 95 21.90 -4.90 2.63
N ASN A 96 22.75 -4.33 3.44
CA ASN A 96 23.23 -4.88 4.71
C ASN A 96 22.75 -4.04 5.89
N ALA A 97 22.35 -4.68 6.98
CA ALA A 97 22.08 -4.07 8.28
C ALA A 97 23.10 -4.53 9.31
N TRP A 98 23.70 -3.59 10.02
CA TRP A 98 24.74 -3.81 11.01
C TRP A 98 24.33 -3.24 12.36
N ASN A 99 24.75 -3.87 13.44
CA ASN A 99 24.76 -3.31 14.79
C ASN A 99 26.15 -3.48 15.42
N ASP A 100 26.29 -3.20 16.72
CA ASP A 100 27.56 -3.31 17.42
C ASP A 100 28.13 -4.74 17.46
N ASP A 101 27.27 -5.75 17.30
CA ASP A 101 27.70 -7.17 17.28
C ASP A 101 28.11 -7.65 15.87
N GLY A 102 27.89 -6.83 14.82
CA GLY A 102 28.28 -7.13 13.45
C GLY A 102 27.12 -7.12 12.45
N LEU A 103 27.24 -7.90 11.37
CA LEU A 103 26.21 -8.05 10.34
C LEU A 103 24.99 -8.79 10.89
N VAL A 104 23.84 -8.13 10.93
CA VAL A 104 22.58 -8.69 11.43
C VAL A 104 21.78 -9.35 10.33
N ALA A 105 21.67 -8.68 9.17
CA ALA A 105 20.93 -9.18 8.04
C ALA A 105 21.49 -8.62 6.72
N ALA A 106 21.28 -9.37 5.66
CA ALA A 106 21.57 -8.95 4.29
C ALA A 106 20.45 -9.38 3.36
N ALA A 107 20.18 -8.58 2.34
CA ALA A 107 19.24 -8.92 1.27
C ALA A 107 19.77 -8.46 -0.08
N THR A 108 19.43 -9.20 -1.11
CA THR A 108 19.79 -8.88 -2.50
C THR A 108 18.51 -8.70 -3.31
N THR A 109 18.50 -7.68 -4.15
CA THR A 109 17.44 -7.46 -5.16
C THR A 109 18.09 -7.07 -6.50
N THR A 110 17.34 -7.23 -7.57
CA THR A 110 17.73 -6.76 -8.89
C THR A 110 16.87 -5.58 -9.30
N VAL A 111 17.47 -4.47 -9.62
CA VAL A 111 16.79 -3.31 -10.21
C VAL A 111 16.85 -3.44 -11.74
N GLU A 112 15.69 -3.57 -12.36
CA GLU A 112 15.52 -3.63 -13.81
C GLU A 112 15.20 -2.24 -14.34
N VAL A 113 15.96 -1.76 -15.31
CA VAL A 113 15.75 -0.44 -15.93
C VAL A 113 14.93 -0.60 -17.19
N ALA A 114 13.86 0.16 -17.30
CA ALA A 114 13.01 0.18 -18.48
C ALA A 114 13.82 0.44 -19.74
N SER A 115 13.65 -0.41 -20.73
CA SER A 115 14.20 -0.20 -22.09
C SER A 115 13.42 0.90 -22.81
N SER A 116 14.03 1.50 -23.82
CA SER A 116 13.28 2.34 -24.76
C SER A 116 12.22 1.48 -25.44
N PRO A 117 10.94 1.90 -25.44
CA PRO A 117 9.89 1.08 -26.01
C PRO A 117 10.05 0.95 -27.53
N ALA A 118 9.85 -0.25 -28.04
CA ALA A 118 9.84 -0.49 -29.49
C ALA A 118 8.64 0.22 -30.16
N ASP A 119 7.53 0.39 -29.44
CA ASP A 119 6.35 1.11 -29.86
C ASP A 119 5.73 1.91 -28.69
N ALA A 120 6.16 3.16 -28.50
CA ALA A 120 5.59 4.07 -27.53
C ALA A 120 4.21 4.60 -27.96
N SER A 121 3.83 4.43 -29.23
CA SER A 121 2.54 4.85 -29.77
C SER A 121 1.41 3.84 -29.50
N ARG A 122 1.73 2.65 -29.03
CA ARG A 122 0.75 1.64 -28.63
C ARG A 122 -0.21 2.21 -27.61
N ARG A 123 -1.50 1.96 -27.79
CA ARG A 123 -2.52 2.29 -26.79
C ARG A 123 -2.38 1.31 -25.61
N LEU A 124 -2.36 1.85 -24.39
CA LEU A 124 -2.43 1.10 -23.14
C LEU A 124 -3.43 1.77 -22.21
N THR A 125 -4.38 1.00 -21.72
CA THR A 125 -5.39 1.43 -20.76
C THR A 125 -5.13 0.80 -19.39
N LEU A 126 -5.16 1.62 -18.34
CA LEU A 126 -4.96 1.20 -16.96
C LEU A 126 -6.21 1.51 -16.13
N ALA A 127 -6.82 0.49 -15.54
CA ALA A 127 -7.80 0.64 -14.46
C ALA A 127 -7.09 0.57 -13.11
N LEU A 128 -7.41 1.49 -12.19
CA LEU A 128 -6.80 1.56 -10.89
C LEU A 128 -7.87 1.45 -9.82
N PHE A 129 -7.86 0.34 -9.06
CA PHE A 129 -8.71 0.10 -7.90
C PHE A 129 -7.90 0.32 -6.62
N GLY A 130 -8.35 1.24 -5.78
CA GLY A 130 -7.63 1.57 -4.55
C GLY A 130 -8.50 2.18 -3.47
N ASP A 131 -7.86 2.56 -2.39
CA ASP A 131 -8.52 3.20 -1.25
C ASP A 131 -8.17 4.70 -1.11
N SER A 132 -8.00 5.19 0.11
CA SER A 132 -7.62 6.59 0.36
C SER A 132 -6.20 6.92 -0.09
N LEU A 133 -5.29 5.95 -0.17
CA LEU A 133 -3.93 6.16 -0.68
C LEU A 133 -3.98 6.52 -2.17
N THR A 134 -4.86 5.90 -2.94
CA THR A 134 -5.11 6.28 -4.33
C THR A 134 -5.61 7.73 -4.45
N ASN A 135 -6.41 8.22 -3.50
CA ASN A 135 -6.81 9.63 -3.48
C ASN A 135 -5.65 10.62 -3.23
N CYS A 136 -4.47 10.15 -2.83
CA CYS A 136 -3.25 10.95 -2.73
C CYS A 136 -2.66 11.35 -4.10
N ARG A 137 -3.37 11.03 -5.20
CA ARG A 137 -3.17 11.54 -6.56
C ARG A 137 -1.87 11.07 -7.23
N TYR A 138 -1.33 9.95 -6.83
CA TYR A 138 -0.17 9.36 -7.51
C TYR A 138 -0.47 8.98 -8.97
N GLN A 139 -1.73 8.73 -9.34
CA GLN A 139 -2.15 8.49 -10.71
C GLN A 139 -1.90 9.66 -11.65
N ASP A 140 -1.98 10.92 -11.15
CA ASP A 140 -1.64 12.10 -11.93
C ASP A 140 -0.14 12.12 -12.26
N ARG A 141 0.69 11.69 -11.30
CA ARG A 141 2.13 11.57 -11.50
C ARG A 141 2.46 10.47 -12.51
N ILE A 142 1.83 9.29 -12.40
CA ILE A 142 1.98 8.23 -13.42
C ILE A 142 1.67 8.78 -14.82
N LEU A 143 0.56 9.50 -14.97
CA LEU A 143 0.15 10.05 -16.26
C LEU A 143 1.16 11.05 -16.80
N ALA A 144 1.71 11.92 -15.94
CA ALA A 144 2.74 12.88 -16.31
C ALA A 144 4.03 12.19 -16.77
N ASP A 145 4.53 11.23 -15.99
CA ASP A 145 5.77 10.48 -16.28
C ASP A 145 5.67 9.66 -17.56
N MET A 146 4.52 9.04 -17.79
CA MET A 146 4.29 8.28 -19.03
C MET A 146 4.28 9.21 -20.25
N ARG A 147 3.63 10.38 -20.16
CA ARG A 147 3.61 11.36 -21.24
C ARG A 147 4.99 11.98 -21.50
N GLU A 148 5.73 12.34 -20.45
CA GLU A 148 7.08 12.87 -20.55
C GLU A 148 8.03 11.86 -21.21
N ALA A 149 7.86 10.58 -20.93
CA ALA A 149 8.61 9.49 -21.55
C ALA A 149 8.13 9.14 -22.98
N GLY A 150 7.15 9.87 -23.54
CA GLY A 150 6.67 9.68 -24.92
C GLY A 150 5.55 8.65 -25.08
N PHE A 151 5.00 8.07 -24.02
CA PHE A 151 3.87 7.13 -24.07
C PHE A 151 2.53 7.89 -24.18
N VAL A 152 2.32 8.53 -25.32
CA VAL A 152 1.22 9.49 -25.55
C VAL A 152 -0.17 8.85 -25.54
N ASN A 153 -0.27 7.54 -25.77
CA ASN A 153 -1.51 6.80 -25.82
C ASN A 153 -1.79 6.00 -24.52
N TYR A 154 -1.09 6.32 -23.42
CA TYR A 154 -1.42 5.83 -22.09
C TYR A 154 -2.69 6.51 -21.58
N THR A 155 -3.69 5.71 -21.18
CA THR A 155 -5.01 6.21 -20.77
C THR A 155 -5.45 5.54 -19.47
N PRO A 156 -5.44 6.27 -18.34
CA PRO A 156 -6.06 5.80 -17.11
C PRO A 156 -7.59 5.85 -17.22
N VAL A 157 -8.28 4.79 -16.74
CA VAL A 157 -9.74 4.67 -16.74
C VAL A 157 -10.28 4.43 -15.33
N GLY A 158 -11.48 4.96 -15.05
CA GLY A 158 -12.14 4.86 -13.75
C GLY A 158 -13.30 5.84 -13.62
N MET A 159 -14.09 5.68 -12.57
CA MET A 159 -15.27 6.51 -12.30
C MET A 159 -14.96 7.86 -11.68
N ARG A 160 -13.78 8.04 -11.12
CA ARG A 160 -13.35 9.23 -10.41
C ARG A 160 -12.21 9.93 -11.14
N LYS A 161 -12.14 11.24 -10.94
CA LYS A 161 -11.03 12.08 -11.41
C LYS A 161 -10.66 13.08 -10.31
N GLY A 162 -9.42 13.53 -10.30
CA GLY A 162 -9.01 14.68 -9.49
C GLY A 162 -9.78 15.95 -9.88
N GLY A 163 -9.66 17.00 -9.05
CA GLY A 163 -10.41 18.26 -9.22
C GLY A 163 -9.92 19.19 -10.35
N HIS A 164 -9.12 18.71 -11.31
CA HIS A 164 -8.64 19.49 -12.46
C HIS A 164 -8.89 18.76 -13.79
N ALA A 165 -8.90 19.51 -14.88
CA ALA A 165 -9.33 19.01 -16.20
C ALA A 165 -8.50 17.82 -16.70
N ASP A 166 -7.19 17.83 -16.44
CA ASP A 166 -6.23 16.82 -16.90
C ASP A 166 -5.97 15.71 -15.87
N ALA A 167 -6.79 15.64 -14.82
CA ALA A 167 -6.64 14.62 -13.78
C ALA A 167 -6.82 13.21 -14.34
N ALA A 168 -5.95 12.31 -13.94
CA ALA A 168 -6.04 10.90 -14.29
C ALA A 168 -7.27 10.26 -13.65
N ALA A 169 -7.96 9.40 -14.44
CA ALA A 169 -9.11 8.65 -13.92
C ALA A 169 -8.65 7.49 -13.02
N HIS A 170 -9.46 7.17 -12.01
CA HIS A 170 -9.19 6.09 -11.06
C HIS A 170 -10.46 5.63 -10.34
N ASP A 171 -10.39 4.51 -9.63
CA ASP A 171 -11.40 4.03 -8.70
C ASP A 171 -10.81 3.89 -7.28
N GLY A 172 -10.34 5.02 -6.72
CA GLY A 172 -9.87 5.13 -5.34
C GLY A 172 -10.98 5.59 -4.40
N TYR A 173 -11.35 4.78 -3.41
CA TYR A 173 -12.42 5.06 -2.46
C TYR A 173 -11.93 4.92 -1.02
N GLY A 174 -11.87 6.02 -0.27
CA GLY A 174 -11.38 6.02 1.10
C GLY A 174 -12.06 4.98 1.99
N GLY A 175 -11.27 4.21 2.72
CA GLY A 175 -11.78 3.15 3.60
C GLY A 175 -12.17 1.83 2.91
N TYR A 176 -12.03 1.72 1.59
CA TYR A 176 -12.37 0.49 0.88
C TYR A 176 -11.37 -0.63 1.13
N THR A 177 -11.89 -1.84 1.02
CA THR A 177 -11.17 -3.12 0.99
C THR A 177 -11.48 -3.82 -0.32
N CYS A 178 -10.80 -4.92 -0.63
CA CYS A 178 -11.15 -5.74 -1.80
C CYS A 178 -12.63 -6.16 -1.77
N ASP A 179 -13.13 -6.60 -0.61
CA ASP A 179 -14.54 -6.97 -0.45
C ASP A 179 -15.48 -5.76 -0.54
N GLY A 180 -15.00 -4.57 -0.15
CA GLY A 180 -15.75 -3.32 -0.33
C GLY A 180 -16.13 -3.09 -1.79
N PHE A 181 -15.22 -3.37 -2.73
CA PHE A 181 -15.51 -3.27 -4.16
C PHE A 181 -16.59 -4.25 -4.64
N LEU A 182 -16.77 -5.38 -3.97
CA LEU A 182 -17.73 -6.41 -4.35
C LEU A 182 -19.08 -6.31 -3.61
N THR A 183 -19.13 -5.58 -2.50
CA THR A 183 -20.30 -5.63 -1.62
C THR A 183 -20.84 -4.28 -1.19
N GLN A 184 -20.03 -3.21 -1.32
CA GLN A 184 -20.40 -1.90 -0.79
C GLN A 184 -21.55 -1.29 -1.62
N TYR A 185 -22.71 -1.25 -0.99
CA TYR A 185 -23.88 -0.52 -1.48
C TYR A 185 -24.70 -0.08 -0.28
N ARG A 186 -24.70 1.21 0.00
CA ARG A 186 -25.45 1.87 1.06
C ARG A 186 -26.27 2.98 0.48
N VAL A 187 -27.27 3.43 1.20
CA VAL A 187 -28.10 4.58 0.87
C VAL A 187 -27.93 5.68 1.91
N SER A 188 -28.11 6.92 1.52
CA SER A 188 -28.14 8.03 2.46
C SER A 188 -29.53 8.21 3.10
N GLU A 189 -29.59 8.87 4.25
CA GLU A 189 -30.86 9.28 4.86
C GLU A 189 -31.68 10.16 3.90
N GLU A 190 -31.00 11.05 3.16
CA GLU A 190 -31.61 11.93 2.17
C GLU A 190 -32.27 11.14 1.00
N GLU A 191 -31.57 10.12 0.46
CA GLU A 191 -32.12 9.28 -0.59
C GLU A 191 -33.40 8.57 -0.13
N VAL A 192 -33.40 8.00 1.07
CA VAL A 192 -34.57 7.33 1.65
C VAL A 192 -35.71 8.31 1.90
N ALA A 193 -35.41 9.52 2.36
CA ALA A 193 -36.41 10.55 2.61
C ALA A 193 -37.09 11.06 1.33
N ASN A 194 -36.35 11.11 0.21
CA ASN A 194 -36.84 11.62 -1.07
C ASN A 194 -37.71 10.60 -1.86
N VAL A 195 -37.69 9.31 -1.48
CA VAL A 195 -38.53 8.29 -2.11
C VAL A 195 -39.99 8.45 -1.67
N GLN A 196 -40.90 8.65 -2.63
CA GLN A 196 -42.32 8.83 -2.35
C GLN A 196 -43.03 7.49 -2.13
N ASP A 197 -42.65 6.46 -2.91
CA ASP A 197 -43.22 5.13 -2.78
C ASP A 197 -42.79 4.42 -1.51
N ALA A 198 -43.79 3.94 -0.75
CA ALA A 198 -43.53 3.32 0.55
C ALA A 198 -42.82 1.97 0.43
N ALA A 199 -43.15 1.17 -0.61
CA ALA A 199 -42.53 -0.14 -0.82
C ALA A 199 -41.07 0.01 -1.25
N GLU A 200 -40.79 0.96 -2.16
CA GLU A 200 -39.42 1.30 -2.57
C GLU A 200 -38.59 1.81 -1.38
N ARG A 201 -39.18 2.66 -0.52
CA ARG A 201 -38.52 3.17 0.69
C ARG A 201 -38.14 2.04 1.64
N GLU A 202 -39.01 1.07 1.87
CA GLU A 202 -38.71 -0.10 2.70
C GLU A 202 -37.64 -1.00 2.06
N GLN A 203 -37.64 -1.16 0.73
CA GLN A 203 -36.56 -1.86 0.02
C GLN A 203 -35.21 -1.18 0.21
N LEU A 204 -35.15 0.17 0.14
CA LEU A 204 -33.93 0.91 0.39
C LEU A 204 -33.44 0.75 1.83
N LYS A 205 -34.32 0.79 2.83
CA LYS A 205 -33.98 0.55 4.23
C LYS A 205 -33.49 -0.88 4.48
N ALA A 206 -34.00 -1.86 3.75
CA ALA A 206 -33.57 -3.25 3.84
C ALA A 206 -32.11 -3.47 3.39
N LEU A 207 -31.51 -2.51 2.65
CA LEU A 207 -30.08 -2.54 2.28
C LEU A 207 -29.14 -2.26 3.46
N GLY A 208 -29.65 -1.81 4.57
CA GLY A 208 -28.93 -1.49 5.80
C GLY A 208 -29.35 -0.13 6.37
N THR A 209 -28.82 0.21 7.53
CA THR A 209 -29.10 1.52 8.15
C THR A 209 -28.67 2.65 7.22
N PRO A 210 -29.59 3.59 6.88
CA PRO A 210 -29.25 4.73 6.05
C PRO A 210 -28.13 5.56 6.67
N THR A 211 -27.22 6.04 5.83
CA THR A 211 -26.04 6.78 6.26
C THR A 211 -26.32 8.28 6.26
N LYS A 212 -26.10 8.94 7.39
CA LYS A 212 -26.11 10.40 7.45
C LYS A 212 -24.89 10.97 6.75
N ILE A 213 -25.12 11.80 5.73
CA ILE A 213 -24.07 12.49 5.00
C ILE A 213 -23.79 13.83 5.71
N ILE A 214 -22.57 13.97 6.22
CA ILE A 214 -22.08 15.21 6.85
C ILE A 214 -21.28 16.03 5.84
N HIS A 215 -20.49 15.33 4.98
CA HIS A 215 -19.65 15.94 3.97
C HIS A 215 -19.93 15.35 2.59
N ALA A 216 -19.94 16.16 1.54
CA ALA A 216 -20.28 15.73 0.18
C ALA A 216 -19.46 14.54 -0.31
N TRP A 217 -18.18 14.47 0.02
CA TRP A 217 -17.28 13.36 -0.36
C TRP A 217 -17.73 11.99 0.17
N GLN A 218 -18.52 11.96 1.26
CA GLN A 218 -19.03 10.70 1.83
C GLN A 218 -20.04 10.01 0.89
N ARG A 219 -20.71 10.77 0.01
CA ARG A 219 -21.63 10.19 -0.99
C ARG A 219 -20.91 9.24 -1.93
N ASP A 220 -19.69 9.58 -2.33
CA ASP A 220 -18.89 8.75 -3.24
C ASP A 220 -18.51 7.41 -2.61
N LEU A 221 -18.51 7.32 -1.27
CA LEU A 221 -18.15 6.11 -0.55
C LEU A 221 -19.35 5.18 -0.28
N LEU A 222 -20.57 5.61 -0.59
CA LEU A 222 -21.75 4.80 -0.31
C LEU A 222 -21.85 3.56 -1.20
N ARG A 223 -21.36 3.66 -2.44
CA ARG A 223 -21.52 2.62 -3.45
C ARG A 223 -20.22 2.31 -4.15
N SER A 224 -19.95 1.01 -4.27
CA SER A 224 -18.89 0.55 -5.15
C SER A 224 -19.26 0.81 -6.61
N PRO A 225 -18.30 1.18 -7.47
CA PRO A 225 -18.54 1.29 -8.89
C PRO A 225 -18.91 -0.06 -9.55
N LEU A 226 -18.56 -1.17 -8.89
CA LEU A 226 -18.81 -2.53 -9.38
C LEU A 226 -20.14 -3.11 -8.89
N VAL A 227 -20.89 -2.44 -7.99
CA VAL A 227 -22.10 -3.01 -7.39
C VAL A 227 -23.33 -2.25 -7.88
N ALA A 228 -24.23 -2.96 -8.52
CA ALA A 228 -25.56 -2.51 -8.87
C ALA A 228 -26.62 -3.06 -7.90
N PHE A 229 -27.73 -2.35 -7.77
CA PHE A 229 -28.92 -2.85 -7.08
C PHE A 229 -30.02 -3.09 -8.12
N ARG A 230 -30.41 -4.34 -8.30
CA ARG A 230 -31.43 -4.75 -9.26
C ARG A 230 -32.34 -5.81 -8.65
N ASN A 231 -33.63 -5.72 -8.91
CA ASN A 231 -34.62 -6.71 -8.46
C ASN A 231 -34.55 -7.04 -6.95
N GLY A 232 -34.28 -6.01 -6.13
CA GLY A 232 -34.16 -6.17 -4.67
C GLY A 232 -32.85 -6.80 -4.19
N LYS A 233 -31.84 -6.98 -5.03
CA LYS A 233 -30.56 -7.61 -4.69
C LYS A 233 -29.37 -6.77 -5.13
N LYS A 234 -28.27 -6.91 -4.37
CA LYS A 234 -26.96 -6.36 -4.76
C LYS A 234 -26.28 -7.37 -5.67
N GLU A 235 -25.79 -6.89 -6.80
CA GLU A 235 -25.12 -7.72 -7.80
C GLU A 235 -23.84 -7.03 -8.26
N VAL A 236 -22.76 -7.80 -8.46
CA VAL A 236 -21.53 -7.29 -9.08
C VAL A 236 -21.76 -7.18 -10.59
N ASP A 237 -21.59 -5.98 -11.13
CA ASP A 237 -21.82 -5.66 -12.55
C ASP A 237 -20.60 -4.98 -13.17
N VAL A 238 -19.57 -5.76 -13.43
CA VAL A 238 -18.34 -5.30 -14.06
C VAL A 238 -18.59 -4.78 -15.47
N SER A 239 -19.53 -5.38 -16.21
CA SER A 239 -19.87 -4.95 -17.58
C SER A 239 -20.43 -3.53 -17.61
N ALA A 240 -21.30 -3.19 -16.64
CA ALA A 240 -21.84 -1.82 -16.55
C ALA A 240 -20.74 -0.80 -16.17
N TRP A 241 -19.78 -1.20 -15.34
CA TRP A 241 -18.62 -0.38 -15.03
C TRP A 241 -17.75 -0.16 -16.27
N LEU A 242 -17.39 -1.22 -17.01
CA LEU A 242 -16.61 -1.12 -18.27
C LEU A 242 -17.28 -0.22 -19.29
N ALA A 243 -18.61 -0.35 -19.46
CA ALA A 243 -19.38 0.50 -20.37
C ALA A 243 -19.27 2.00 -20.05
N LYS A 244 -19.14 2.34 -18.76
CA LYS A 244 -19.03 3.74 -18.31
C LYS A 244 -17.62 4.30 -18.42
N VAL A 245 -16.58 3.49 -18.18
CA VAL A 245 -15.20 3.99 -18.02
C VAL A 245 -14.34 3.78 -19.25
N ASN A 246 -14.69 2.83 -20.14
CA ASN A 246 -13.88 2.45 -21.30
C ASN A 246 -14.73 1.91 -22.47
N ASP A 247 -15.93 2.44 -22.67
CA ASP A 247 -16.84 2.07 -23.77
C ASP A 247 -17.07 0.55 -23.89
N GLY A 248 -17.06 -0.15 -22.77
CA GLY A 248 -17.24 -1.61 -22.68
C GLY A 248 -15.95 -2.42 -22.95
N ALA A 249 -14.86 -1.80 -23.36
CA ALA A 249 -13.60 -2.48 -23.60
C ALA A 249 -12.90 -2.83 -22.28
N ALA A 250 -12.22 -3.99 -22.22
CA ALA A 250 -11.36 -4.35 -21.11
C ALA A 250 -10.10 -3.46 -21.08
N PRO A 251 -9.64 -3.03 -19.90
CA PRO A 251 -8.33 -2.41 -19.77
C PRO A 251 -7.21 -3.44 -19.99
N ASP A 252 -6.03 -2.97 -20.39
CA ASP A 252 -4.84 -3.82 -20.55
C ASP A 252 -4.25 -4.21 -19.19
N VAL A 253 -4.32 -3.27 -18.23
CA VAL A 253 -3.80 -3.45 -16.86
C VAL A 253 -4.87 -3.09 -15.83
N VAL A 254 -5.00 -3.91 -14.81
CA VAL A 254 -5.77 -3.64 -13.59
C VAL A 254 -4.80 -3.52 -12.42
N LEU A 255 -4.55 -2.30 -11.95
CA LEU A 255 -3.72 -2.04 -10.78
C LEU A 255 -4.61 -2.07 -9.52
N ILE A 256 -4.17 -2.79 -8.49
CA ILE A 256 -4.88 -2.93 -7.20
C ILE A 256 -3.96 -2.44 -6.09
N GLU A 257 -4.34 -1.32 -5.47
CA GLU A 257 -3.65 -0.71 -4.33
C GLU A 257 -4.62 -0.70 -3.14
N LEU A 258 -4.70 -1.83 -2.42
CA LEU A 258 -5.64 -2.09 -1.33
C LEU A 258 -4.97 -2.92 -0.23
N GLY A 259 -5.55 -2.87 0.96
CA GLY A 259 -5.16 -3.75 2.07
C GLY A 259 -5.02 -3.05 3.40
N VAL A 260 -4.56 -1.80 3.45
CA VAL A 260 -4.36 -1.07 4.71
C VAL A 260 -5.63 -1.05 5.57
N ASN A 261 -6.79 -0.81 4.97
CA ASN A 261 -8.07 -0.77 5.69
C ASN A 261 -8.53 -2.14 6.20
N SER A 262 -8.09 -3.22 5.58
CA SER A 262 -8.40 -4.59 6.02
C SER A 262 -7.64 -4.99 7.28
N VAL A 263 -6.46 -4.43 7.51
CA VAL A 263 -5.55 -4.83 8.59
C VAL A 263 -5.40 -3.79 9.68
N PHE A 264 -5.94 -2.59 9.50
CA PHE A 264 -5.70 -1.43 10.37
C PHE A 264 -5.93 -1.69 11.85
N ASN A 265 -6.87 -2.58 12.20
CA ASN A 265 -7.21 -2.94 13.58
C ASN A 265 -6.52 -4.23 14.06
N TYR A 266 -5.50 -4.74 13.35
CA TYR A 266 -4.80 -5.94 13.77
C TYR A 266 -3.71 -5.59 14.79
N PHE A 267 -3.47 -6.54 15.71
CA PHE A 267 -2.42 -6.46 16.71
C PHE A 267 -1.80 -7.85 16.87
N GLY A 268 -0.55 -7.92 17.23
CA GLY A 268 0.15 -9.17 17.50
C GLY A 268 1.57 -9.17 16.93
N GLU A 269 2.22 -10.31 17.04
CA GLU A 269 3.53 -10.54 16.46
C GLU A 269 3.42 -10.94 14.99
N GLU A 270 4.51 -10.78 14.25
CA GLU A 270 4.51 -10.93 12.79
C GLU A 270 3.95 -12.26 12.31
N THR A 271 4.34 -13.39 12.93
CA THR A 271 3.85 -14.72 12.54
C THR A 271 2.34 -14.84 12.66
N GLU A 272 1.77 -14.30 13.75
CA GLU A 272 0.32 -14.29 13.98
C GLU A 272 -0.38 -13.37 12.99
N LEU A 273 0.19 -12.17 12.75
CA LEU A 273 -0.32 -11.21 11.78
C LEU A 273 -0.35 -11.82 10.38
N ARG A 274 0.73 -12.45 9.93
CA ARG A 274 0.82 -13.11 8.63
C ARG A 274 -0.23 -14.22 8.49
N ALA A 275 -0.34 -15.09 9.47
CA ALA A 275 -1.34 -16.16 9.45
C ALA A 275 -2.77 -15.61 9.35
N ARG A 276 -3.05 -14.54 10.09
CA ARG A 276 -4.36 -13.87 10.08
C ARG A 276 -4.62 -13.17 8.75
N ILE A 277 -3.64 -12.43 8.20
CA ILE A 277 -3.75 -11.75 6.91
C ILE A 277 -3.97 -12.76 5.79
N ARG A 278 -3.20 -13.85 5.76
CA ARG A 278 -3.37 -14.96 4.80
C ARG A 278 -4.78 -15.55 4.84
N LYS A 279 -5.36 -15.67 6.03
CA LYS A 279 -6.70 -16.23 6.22
C LYS A 279 -7.83 -15.25 5.92
N GLU A 280 -7.70 -14.00 6.34
CA GLU A 280 -8.82 -13.05 6.36
C GLU A 280 -8.74 -12.00 5.24
N VAL A 281 -7.53 -11.61 4.77
CA VAL A 281 -7.34 -10.51 3.81
C VAL A 281 -7.04 -11.02 2.40
N ILE A 282 -6.10 -11.94 2.26
CA ILE A 282 -5.69 -12.47 0.94
C ILE A 282 -6.87 -13.07 0.15
N PRO A 283 -7.85 -13.78 0.76
CA PRO A 283 -9.04 -14.21 0.01
C PRO A 283 -9.86 -13.07 -0.58
N GLY A 284 -9.79 -11.85 -0.04
CA GLY A 284 -10.40 -10.67 -0.62
C GLY A 284 -9.79 -10.29 -1.97
N PHE A 285 -8.45 -10.32 -2.09
CA PHE A 285 -7.76 -10.13 -3.37
C PHE A 285 -8.17 -11.20 -4.38
N THR A 286 -8.21 -12.45 -3.96
CA THR A 286 -8.64 -13.57 -4.81
C THR A 286 -10.07 -13.35 -5.33
N ARG A 287 -11.02 -12.96 -4.47
CA ARG A 287 -12.40 -12.69 -4.86
C ARG A 287 -12.49 -11.53 -5.85
N LEU A 288 -11.77 -10.42 -5.59
CA LEU A 288 -11.79 -9.25 -6.48
C LEU A 288 -11.22 -9.60 -7.86
N VAL A 289 -10.05 -10.22 -7.92
CA VAL A 289 -9.44 -10.67 -9.18
C VAL A 289 -10.36 -11.66 -9.91
N SER A 290 -10.95 -12.63 -9.19
CA SER A 290 -11.87 -13.62 -9.79
C SER A 290 -13.16 -13.00 -10.32
N ALA A 291 -13.66 -11.93 -9.71
CA ALA A 291 -14.83 -11.21 -10.19
C ALA A 291 -14.55 -10.39 -11.46
N LEU A 292 -13.34 -9.81 -11.56
CA LEU A 292 -12.94 -8.97 -12.69
C LEU A 292 -12.47 -9.79 -13.90
N ARG A 293 -11.73 -10.87 -13.69
CA ARG A 293 -11.05 -11.66 -14.73
C ARG A 293 -11.96 -12.15 -15.87
N PRO A 294 -13.17 -12.66 -15.64
CA PRO A 294 -14.05 -13.10 -16.73
C PRO A 294 -14.40 -11.99 -17.74
N HIS A 295 -14.38 -10.74 -17.28
CA HIS A 295 -14.67 -9.57 -18.13
C HIS A 295 -13.40 -8.97 -18.76
N MET A 296 -12.22 -9.36 -18.28
CA MET A 296 -10.91 -8.84 -18.67
C MET A 296 -9.88 -9.99 -18.81
N PRO A 297 -10.15 -11.02 -19.66
CA PRO A 297 -9.37 -12.26 -19.65
C PRO A 297 -7.91 -12.10 -20.07
N LYS A 298 -7.58 -11.02 -20.79
CA LYS A 298 -6.22 -10.72 -21.25
C LYS A 298 -5.50 -9.69 -20.38
N ALA A 299 -6.22 -9.02 -19.47
CA ALA A 299 -5.64 -7.98 -18.63
C ALA A 299 -4.58 -8.56 -17.69
N LYS A 300 -3.49 -7.81 -17.48
CA LYS A 300 -2.56 -8.04 -16.39
C LYS A 300 -3.15 -7.46 -15.11
N PHE A 301 -3.20 -8.25 -14.05
CA PHE A 301 -3.57 -7.80 -12.72
C PHE A 301 -2.29 -7.53 -11.93
N ALA A 302 -2.14 -6.32 -11.45
CA ALA A 302 -0.94 -5.84 -10.79
C ALA A 302 -1.29 -5.40 -9.36
N ILE A 303 -0.70 -6.04 -8.33
CA ILE A 303 -0.99 -5.73 -6.93
C ILE A 303 0.18 -4.97 -6.34
N CYS A 304 -0.10 -3.80 -5.77
CA CYS A 304 0.90 -2.96 -5.13
C CYS A 304 1.23 -3.44 -3.71
N THR A 305 2.49 -3.34 -3.33
CA THR A 305 2.86 -3.31 -1.92
C THR A 305 2.49 -1.95 -1.32
N ILE A 306 2.10 -1.93 -0.04
CA ILE A 306 1.53 -0.76 0.63
C ILE A 306 2.61 -0.05 1.46
N PRO A 307 2.76 1.29 1.33
CA PRO A 307 3.69 2.07 2.15
C PRO A 307 3.46 1.91 3.66
N ASN A 308 4.54 1.94 4.43
CA ASN A 308 4.52 1.65 5.87
C ASN A 308 3.96 2.78 6.76
N GLY A 309 3.67 3.95 6.21
CA GLY A 309 3.23 5.10 6.98
C GLY A 309 4.39 5.96 7.51
N CYS A 310 4.05 7.05 8.19
CA CYS A 310 4.99 8.02 8.75
C CYS A 310 5.54 7.60 10.13
N GLY A 311 6.16 8.56 10.83
CA GLY A 311 6.61 8.44 12.21
C GLY A 311 5.50 8.56 13.26
N GLN A 312 5.86 8.32 14.52
CA GLN A 312 4.94 8.28 15.66
C GLN A 312 4.10 9.58 15.84
N ASP A 313 4.64 10.74 15.47
CA ASP A 313 3.91 12.02 15.59
C ASP A 313 2.64 12.05 14.74
N GLY A 314 2.66 11.47 13.53
CA GLY A 314 1.47 11.36 12.68
C GLY A 314 0.43 10.42 13.27
N PHE A 315 0.84 9.31 13.88
CA PHE A 315 -0.07 8.41 14.59
C PHE A 315 -0.70 9.10 15.80
N ALA A 316 0.09 9.83 16.58
CA ALA A 316 -0.41 10.62 17.71
C ALA A 316 -1.41 11.69 17.24
N ALA A 317 -1.15 12.36 16.11
CA ALA A 317 -2.03 13.39 15.58
C ALA A 317 -3.38 12.85 15.10
N ASN A 318 -3.43 11.66 14.50
CA ASN A 318 -4.67 11.08 13.98
C ASN A 318 -5.43 10.23 15.00
N TYR A 319 -4.73 9.54 15.90
CA TYR A 319 -5.30 8.46 16.71
C TYR A 319 -5.02 8.59 18.21
N GLY A 320 -4.30 9.63 18.63
CA GLY A 320 -3.89 9.83 20.03
C GLY A 320 -2.96 8.69 20.49
N SER A 321 -3.28 8.05 21.60
CA SER A 321 -2.53 6.90 22.13
C SER A 321 -3.09 5.53 21.68
N LYS A 322 -4.12 5.52 20.82
CA LYS A 322 -4.80 4.29 20.42
C LYS A 322 -3.98 3.45 19.44
N TRP A 323 -3.23 4.11 18.57
CA TRP A 323 -2.43 3.49 17.51
C TRP A 323 -1.02 4.03 17.56
N ASN A 324 -0.04 3.22 17.15
CA ASN A 324 1.35 3.62 17.13
C ASN A 324 2.07 3.11 15.88
N GLU A 325 3.17 3.78 15.54
CA GLU A 325 4.02 3.48 14.41
C GLU A 325 4.54 2.03 14.43
N VAL A 326 5.03 1.56 15.59
CA VAL A 326 5.63 0.24 15.72
C VAL A 326 4.67 -0.86 15.31
N GLN A 327 3.44 -0.82 15.85
CA GLN A 327 2.43 -1.82 15.51
C GLN A 327 2.00 -1.72 14.05
N HIS A 328 1.83 -0.50 13.54
CA HIS A 328 1.45 -0.29 12.14
C HIS A 328 2.52 -0.86 11.19
N ARG A 329 3.79 -0.61 11.44
CA ARG A 329 4.89 -1.16 10.64
C ARG A 329 4.90 -2.68 10.65
N LYS A 330 4.77 -3.33 11.81
CA LYS A 330 4.62 -4.81 11.89
C LYS A 330 3.49 -5.32 10.99
N ILE A 331 2.35 -4.63 11.02
CA ILE A 331 1.19 -4.98 10.19
C ILE A 331 1.52 -4.82 8.70
N MET A 332 2.14 -3.71 8.31
CA MET A 332 2.46 -3.45 6.89
C MET A 332 3.51 -4.42 6.36
N PHE A 333 4.55 -4.75 7.13
CA PHE A 333 5.51 -5.79 6.76
C PHE A 333 4.82 -7.14 6.56
N ALA A 334 3.96 -7.54 7.50
CA ALA A 334 3.19 -8.78 7.38
C ALA A 334 2.26 -8.77 6.15
N LEU A 335 1.56 -7.66 5.89
CA LEU A 335 0.69 -7.50 4.74
C LEU A 335 1.46 -7.61 3.43
N ASN A 336 2.55 -6.86 3.30
CA ASN A 336 3.34 -6.83 2.07
C ASN A 336 4.00 -8.18 1.76
N ARG A 337 4.46 -8.90 2.80
CA ARG A 337 4.94 -10.29 2.66
C ARG A 337 3.85 -11.24 2.16
N GLU A 338 2.63 -11.13 2.69
CA GLU A 338 1.52 -11.99 2.24
C GLU A 338 0.98 -11.59 0.86
N ILE A 339 1.00 -10.30 0.48
CA ILE A 339 0.72 -9.87 -0.90
C ILE A 339 1.76 -10.46 -1.87
N ALA A 340 3.04 -10.36 -1.56
CA ALA A 340 4.11 -10.91 -2.41
C ALA A 340 4.00 -12.44 -2.52
N ALA A 341 3.73 -13.13 -1.40
CA ALA A 341 3.50 -14.56 -1.38
C ALA A 341 2.28 -14.95 -2.23
N TYR A 342 1.18 -14.24 -2.11
CA TYR A 342 -0.04 -14.47 -2.92
C TYR A 342 0.25 -14.39 -4.41
N VAL A 343 0.97 -13.36 -4.84
CA VAL A 343 1.33 -13.21 -6.25
C VAL A 343 2.24 -14.35 -6.71
N SER A 344 3.30 -14.66 -5.96
CA SER A 344 4.28 -15.69 -6.35
C SER A 344 3.70 -17.11 -6.31
N GLU A 345 2.88 -17.43 -5.29
CA GLU A 345 2.26 -18.74 -5.12
C GLU A 345 1.09 -19.00 -6.09
N SER A 346 0.53 -17.94 -6.68
CA SER A 346 -0.61 -18.06 -7.61
C SER A 346 -0.30 -18.87 -8.87
N GLY A 347 0.95 -18.83 -9.33
CA GLY A 347 1.36 -19.41 -10.61
C GLY A 347 0.71 -18.76 -11.85
N ASP A 348 -0.04 -17.66 -11.67
CA ASP A 348 -0.70 -16.93 -12.75
C ASP A 348 0.26 -15.92 -13.40
N PRO A 349 0.68 -16.12 -14.67
CA PRO A 349 1.59 -15.20 -15.34
C PRO A 349 0.97 -13.81 -15.63
N ASN A 350 -0.32 -13.66 -15.37
CA ASN A 350 -1.05 -12.40 -15.51
C ASN A 350 -1.36 -11.76 -14.15
N LEU A 351 -0.82 -12.28 -13.05
CA LEU A 351 -0.87 -11.66 -11.73
C LEU A 351 0.53 -11.23 -11.31
N LEU A 352 0.76 -9.94 -11.17
CA LEU A 352 2.07 -9.33 -11.03
C LEU A 352 2.17 -8.52 -9.74
N LEU A 353 3.37 -8.42 -9.16
CA LEU A 353 3.66 -7.57 -8.02
C LEU A 353 4.20 -6.21 -8.50
N VAL A 354 3.68 -5.13 -7.92
CA VAL A 354 4.22 -3.77 -8.09
C VAL A 354 4.87 -3.34 -6.77
N PRO A 355 6.19 -3.27 -6.70
CA PRO A 355 6.91 -2.87 -5.50
C PRO A 355 6.85 -1.35 -5.33
N VAL A 356 5.99 -0.87 -4.44
CA VAL A 356 5.79 0.57 -4.14
C VAL A 356 6.30 0.93 -2.75
N ALA A 357 6.10 0.05 -1.77
CA ALA A 357 6.35 0.34 -0.35
C ALA A 357 7.75 0.90 -0.06
N GLN A 358 8.79 0.31 -0.66
CA GLN A 358 10.19 0.70 -0.43
C GLN A 358 10.58 2.05 -1.08
N ALA A 359 9.74 2.59 -1.96
CA ALA A 359 10.05 3.80 -2.72
C ALA A 359 9.58 5.09 -2.04
N VAL A 360 8.71 5.00 -1.02
CA VAL A 360 8.10 6.17 -0.36
C VAL A 360 8.91 6.57 0.86
N ASP A 361 9.32 7.83 0.94
CA ASP A 361 10.11 8.35 2.05
C ASP A 361 9.29 8.38 3.35
N PRO A 362 9.66 7.59 4.37
CA PRO A 362 8.92 7.53 5.62
C PRO A 362 9.16 8.73 6.55
N PHE A 363 10.07 9.66 6.17
CA PHE A 363 10.46 10.81 7.00
C PHE A 363 9.90 12.14 6.47
N TYR A 364 9.89 12.34 5.13
CA TYR A 364 9.59 13.65 4.53
C TYR A 364 8.44 13.61 3.52
N SER A 365 7.91 12.43 3.20
CA SER A 365 6.87 12.29 2.19
C SER A 365 5.46 12.10 2.75
N TYR A 366 5.25 12.39 4.03
CA TYR A 366 3.94 12.45 4.66
C TYR A 366 3.52 13.88 4.97
N ILE A 367 2.23 14.07 5.28
CA ILE A 367 1.69 15.39 5.62
C ILE A 367 2.26 15.83 6.97
N HIS A 368 2.91 16.99 7.00
CA HIS A 368 3.51 17.57 8.19
C HIS A 368 3.08 19.04 8.35
N ALA A 369 3.28 19.59 9.54
CA ALA A 369 3.05 20.98 9.85
C ALA A 369 4.04 21.48 10.91
N GLU A 370 4.33 22.78 10.86
CA GLU A 370 5.02 23.47 11.95
C GLU A 370 4.08 23.67 13.13
N MET A 371 4.57 23.42 14.32
CA MET A 371 3.83 23.59 15.57
C MET A 371 4.77 23.85 16.74
N PRO A 372 4.31 24.48 17.84
CA PRO A 372 5.15 24.66 19.04
C PRO A 372 5.73 23.32 19.52
N ALA A 373 7.01 23.34 19.92
CA ALA A 373 7.68 22.13 20.43
C ALA A 373 6.93 21.52 21.64
N HIS A 374 6.37 22.36 22.49
CA HIS A 374 5.42 22.03 23.57
C HIS A 374 4.59 23.27 23.95
N ALA A 375 3.58 23.12 24.82
CA ALA A 375 2.64 24.17 25.17
C ALA A 375 3.26 25.47 25.71
N CYS A 376 4.48 25.42 26.25
CA CYS A 376 5.20 26.57 26.81
C CYS A 376 6.38 27.02 25.93
N SER A 377 6.51 26.52 24.70
CA SER A 377 7.63 26.84 23.80
C SER A 377 7.20 27.84 22.74
N GLU A 378 8.08 28.81 22.48
CA GLU A 378 8.00 29.68 21.31
C GLU A 378 8.72 29.06 20.09
N GLU A 379 9.51 28.00 20.32
CA GLU A 379 10.19 27.27 19.25
C GLU A 379 9.20 26.43 18.45
N MET A 380 9.25 26.57 17.14
CA MET A 380 8.43 25.81 16.19
C MET A 380 9.23 24.61 15.67
N VAL A 381 8.60 23.45 15.64
CA VAL A 381 9.17 22.20 15.09
C VAL A 381 8.24 21.62 14.05
N VAL A 382 8.80 20.95 13.05
CA VAL A 382 8.05 20.23 12.03
C VAL A 382 7.69 18.84 12.58
N ARG A 383 6.40 18.50 12.53
CA ARG A 383 5.89 17.17 12.94
C ARG A 383 4.94 16.60 11.91
N ASP A 384 4.97 15.28 11.80
CA ASP A 384 3.98 14.57 10.98
C ASP A 384 2.55 14.79 11.52
N ARG A 385 1.60 14.97 10.60
CA ARG A 385 0.19 15.23 10.90
C ARG A 385 -0.76 14.18 10.35
N ASN A 386 -0.25 13.26 9.55
CA ASN A 386 -1.05 12.16 9.02
C ASN A 386 -0.25 10.85 9.03
N ALA A 387 -0.81 9.83 9.67
CA ALA A 387 -0.15 8.55 9.91
C ALA A 387 0.09 7.75 8.63
N VAL A 388 -0.89 7.70 7.74
CA VAL A 388 -0.90 6.74 6.62
C VAL A 388 -0.98 7.38 5.25
N HIS A 389 -1.47 8.64 5.14
CA HIS A 389 -1.64 9.29 3.85
C HIS A 389 -0.40 10.08 3.47
N PRO A 390 0.27 9.71 2.37
CA PRO A 390 1.38 10.48 1.86
C PRO A 390 0.99 11.91 1.49
N SER A 391 1.94 12.81 1.53
CA SER A 391 1.84 14.15 0.95
C SER A 391 1.86 14.06 -0.58
N ALA A 392 1.79 15.21 -1.27
CA ALA A 392 1.98 15.25 -2.71
C ALA A 392 3.35 14.69 -3.14
N ALA A 393 4.39 14.89 -2.33
CA ALA A 393 5.72 14.33 -2.60
C ALA A 393 5.71 12.79 -2.52
N GLY A 394 5.09 12.22 -1.47
CA GLY A 394 4.99 10.77 -1.34
C GLY A 394 4.09 10.15 -2.41
N GLY A 395 2.98 10.83 -2.77
CA GLY A 395 2.19 10.45 -3.94
C GLY A 395 3.02 10.47 -5.23
N GLY A 396 3.91 11.46 -5.38
CA GLY A 396 4.89 11.50 -6.49
C GLY A 396 5.79 10.27 -6.52
N GLN A 397 6.39 9.89 -5.38
CA GLN A 397 7.26 8.71 -5.29
C GLN A 397 6.51 7.40 -5.60
N MET A 398 5.25 7.26 -5.14
CA MET A 398 4.40 6.12 -5.53
C MET A 398 4.19 6.11 -7.05
N GLY A 399 3.89 7.27 -7.64
CA GLY A 399 3.69 7.43 -9.08
C GLY A 399 4.93 7.04 -9.88
N ASP A 400 6.12 7.55 -9.50
CA ASP A 400 7.41 7.23 -10.13
C ASP A 400 7.69 5.71 -10.13
N ALA A 401 7.46 5.04 -8.98
CA ALA A 401 7.66 3.60 -8.86
C ALA A 401 6.72 2.80 -9.77
N ILE A 402 5.44 3.19 -9.83
CA ILE A 402 4.45 2.54 -10.70
C ILE A 402 4.75 2.83 -12.18
N ALA A 403 5.11 4.08 -12.53
CA ALA A 403 5.48 4.43 -13.90
C ALA A 403 6.73 3.67 -14.38
N ALA A 404 7.73 3.51 -13.52
CA ALA A 404 8.91 2.69 -13.81
C ALA A 404 8.52 1.23 -14.07
N TRP A 405 7.66 0.66 -13.22
CA TRP A 405 7.12 -0.70 -13.40
C TRP A 405 6.36 -0.83 -14.73
N LEU A 406 5.46 0.09 -15.05
CA LEU A 406 4.72 0.10 -16.32
C LEU A 406 5.65 0.16 -17.53
N ARG A 407 6.68 1.01 -17.48
CA ARG A 407 7.67 1.17 -18.55
C ARG A 407 8.51 -0.11 -18.75
N CYS A 408 8.89 -0.80 -17.68
CA CYS A 408 9.61 -2.09 -17.77
C CYS A 408 8.75 -3.17 -18.41
N HIS A 409 7.44 -3.17 -18.14
CA HIS A 409 6.53 -4.19 -18.65
C HIS A 409 5.81 -3.80 -19.94
N TRP A 410 6.00 -2.57 -20.46
CA TRP A 410 5.23 -2.01 -21.59
C TRP A 410 5.04 -2.97 -22.77
N SER A 411 6.10 -3.68 -23.16
CA SER A 411 6.07 -4.59 -24.30
C SER A 411 5.32 -5.89 -24.04
N SER A 412 5.09 -6.24 -22.75
CA SER A 412 4.43 -7.48 -22.33
C SER A 412 3.01 -7.28 -21.78
N LEU A 413 2.63 -6.03 -21.54
CA LEU A 413 1.27 -5.63 -21.14
C LEU A 413 0.30 -5.51 -22.37
#